data_8be7323e8885ff938e08535377842de3
#
_entry.id   8be7323e8885ff938e08535377842de3
#
_cell.length_a   1.000
_cell.length_b   1.000
_cell.length_c   1.000
_cell.angle_alpha   90.00
_cell.angle_beta   90.00
_cell.angle_gamma   90.00
#
_symmetry.space_group_name_H-M   'P 1'
#
loop_
_entity.id
_entity.type
_entity.pdbx_description
1 polymer ?
#
loop_
_entity_poly.entity_id
_entity_poly.type
_entity_poly.pdbx_seq_one_letter_code
_entity_poly.pdbx_strand_id
1 'polypeptide(L)'
;MFKNAFIPYGGYYSSPFCKWQGSLANSNSIELGAATSKRWLAERGIDPTIFDYLYLGASVGQKAIFYGAPWAAAMMGAPQIPGQNITQACATATTAVFNAAAAVETGSLQSTYCLLTDRTSNAPHTIWPNPSGPGGEVIAENWNMDNINADPATGKDMLTTAENVAREHGFTREQGDDLTLCRYEQYAEALANDRAFQKRYMFPVEVPVSRKETKLVEEDEGVMTTSAEGLAKLRTVQPEGIHTFGSQTHPGDGNAGIIVTTRERAAELSTDSMLAVQILSYGYARTKAAHMPMAPASAAQKALDLAGLTIDQITTIKNHSPFIVNDLHLAKALGLDAMQFNNYGTSLVFGHPQGPTLARLLIEAIEETVLKGGGYALVTGCAAGDSAAALIVKVG
;
A
#
# COMPACT_ATOMS: atom_id res chain seq x y z
N MET A 1 -8.17 11.86 17.46
CA MET A 1 -8.82 10.54 17.42
C MET A 1 -10.17 10.68 16.72
N PHE A 2 -10.42 9.86 15.70
CA PHE A 2 -11.70 9.82 15.00
C PHE A 2 -12.73 9.03 15.83
N LYS A 3 -13.99 9.46 15.80
CA LYS A 3 -15.11 8.82 16.50
C LYS A 3 -16.16 8.32 15.54
N ASN A 4 -16.30 8.97 14.37
CA ASN A 4 -17.40 8.76 13.43
C ASN A 4 -16.97 8.17 12.09
N ALA A 5 -15.68 7.91 11.88
CA ALA A 5 -15.14 7.37 10.65
C ALA A 5 -14.99 5.86 10.72
N PHE A 6 -15.66 5.13 9.83
CA PHE A 6 -15.71 3.67 9.80
C PHE A 6 -15.45 3.14 8.39
N ILE A 7 -14.94 1.92 8.34
CA ILE A 7 -14.87 1.10 7.13
C ILE A 7 -15.92 -0.01 7.29
N PRO A 8 -16.87 -0.20 6.37
CA PRO A 8 -17.76 -1.36 6.41
C PRO A 8 -16.94 -2.64 6.37
N TYR A 9 -17.22 -3.63 7.22
CA TYR A 9 -16.52 -4.91 7.09
C TYR A 9 -16.87 -5.56 5.75
N GLY A 10 -15.83 -5.95 4.97
CA GLY A 10 -16.00 -6.34 3.57
C GLY A 10 -16.33 -5.18 2.63
N GLY A 11 -16.28 -3.91 3.08
CA GLY A 11 -16.37 -2.70 2.25
C GLY A 11 -15.05 -2.31 1.60
N TYR A 12 -14.28 -3.30 1.19
CA TYR A 12 -12.95 -3.14 0.60
C TYR A 12 -12.58 -4.34 -0.28
N TYR A 13 -11.59 -4.14 -1.13
CA TYR A 13 -10.91 -5.20 -1.86
C TYR A 13 -9.47 -4.79 -2.15
N SER A 14 -8.60 -5.77 -2.37
CA SER A 14 -7.32 -5.62 -3.07
C SER A 14 -7.33 -6.51 -4.30
N SER A 15 -6.83 -6.00 -5.43
CA SER A 15 -6.48 -6.86 -6.54
C SER A 15 -5.29 -7.75 -6.17
N PRO A 16 -5.03 -8.83 -6.91
CA PRO A 16 -3.69 -9.40 -6.98
C PRO A 16 -2.68 -8.30 -7.34
N PHE A 17 -1.46 -8.39 -6.80
CA PHE A 17 -0.35 -7.57 -7.24
C PHE A 17 0.46 -8.32 -8.29
N CYS A 18 0.66 -7.67 -9.43
CA CYS A 18 1.40 -8.25 -10.54
C CYS A 18 2.81 -7.69 -10.59
N LYS A 19 3.78 -8.54 -10.90
CA LYS A 19 5.19 -8.17 -11.02
C LYS A 19 5.42 -7.12 -12.11
N TRP A 20 6.55 -6.48 -12.05
CA TRP A 20 7.07 -5.66 -13.15
C TRP A 20 6.96 -6.40 -14.49
N GLN A 21 6.38 -5.72 -15.49
CA GLN A 21 6.10 -6.29 -16.83
C GLN A 21 5.22 -7.55 -16.80
N GLY A 22 4.40 -7.70 -15.73
CA GLY A 22 3.42 -8.78 -15.61
C GLY A 22 2.09 -8.48 -16.34
N SER A 23 1.04 -9.14 -15.89
CA SER A 23 -0.28 -9.10 -16.56
C SER A 23 -0.91 -7.71 -16.64
N LEU A 24 -0.61 -6.79 -15.72
CA LEU A 24 -1.19 -5.43 -15.68
C LEU A 24 -0.34 -4.38 -16.40
N ALA A 25 0.85 -4.73 -16.89
CA ALA A 25 1.86 -3.79 -17.38
C ALA A 25 1.40 -2.84 -18.50
N ASN A 26 0.47 -3.26 -19.35
CA ASN A 26 0.00 -2.48 -20.50
C ASN A 26 -1.35 -1.79 -20.28
N SER A 27 -1.94 -1.92 -19.08
CA SER A 27 -3.21 -1.30 -18.75
C SER A 27 -3.00 0.12 -18.22
N ASN A 28 -3.92 1.03 -18.48
CA ASN A 28 -4.01 2.26 -17.70
C ASN A 28 -4.51 1.91 -16.32
N SER A 29 -3.72 2.21 -15.27
CA SER A 29 -4.05 1.75 -13.92
C SER A 29 -5.34 2.37 -13.36
N ILE A 30 -5.64 3.61 -13.73
CA ILE A 30 -6.84 4.33 -13.25
C ILE A 30 -8.09 3.76 -13.93
N GLU A 31 -8.04 3.54 -15.26
CA GLU A 31 -9.14 2.91 -16.00
C GLU A 31 -9.40 1.48 -15.50
N LEU A 32 -8.32 0.71 -15.30
CA LEU A 32 -8.42 -0.67 -14.82
C LEU A 32 -8.94 -0.70 -13.36
N GLY A 33 -8.45 0.18 -12.49
CA GLY A 33 -8.92 0.30 -11.12
C GLY A 33 -10.39 0.70 -11.05
N ALA A 34 -10.83 1.65 -11.88
CA ALA A 34 -12.24 2.05 -11.97
C ALA A 34 -13.13 0.89 -12.47
N ALA A 35 -12.69 0.14 -13.50
CA ALA A 35 -13.41 -1.02 -14.00
C ALA A 35 -13.49 -2.14 -12.96
N THR A 36 -12.40 -2.42 -12.24
CA THR A 36 -12.36 -3.40 -11.16
C THR A 36 -13.30 -2.99 -10.02
N SER A 37 -13.24 -1.72 -9.58
CA SER A 37 -14.14 -1.18 -8.56
C SER A 37 -15.62 -1.27 -8.96
N LYS A 38 -15.93 -0.92 -10.21
CA LYS A 38 -17.30 -1.02 -10.73
C LYS A 38 -17.85 -2.44 -10.63
N ARG A 39 -17.05 -3.43 -11.04
CA ARG A 39 -17.42 -4.84 -10.98
C ARG A 39 -17.56 -5.32 -9.55
N TRP A 40 -16.61 -4.98 -8.68
CA TRP A 40 -16.65 -5.34 -7.27
C TRP A 40 -17.87 -4.72 -6.55
N LEU A 41 -18.15 -3.45 -6.77
CA LEU A 41 -19.35 -2.79 -6.21
C LEU A 41 -20.63 -3.47 -6.67
N ALA A 42 -20.72 -3.83 -7.96
CA ALA A 42 -21.89 -4.53 -8.53
C ALA A 42 -22.08 -5.92 -7.88
N GLU A 43 -21.01 -6.69 -7.68
CA GLU A 43 -21.07 -8.00 -7.00
C GLU A 43 -21.48 -7.87 -5.53
N ARG A 44 -21.13 -6.74 -4.89
CA ARG A 44 -21.55 -6.39 -3.53
C ARG A 44 -22.96 -5.82 -3.47
N GLY A 45 -23.64 -5.58 -4.59
CA GLY A 45 -24.93 -4.90 -4.64
C GLY A 45 -24.88 -3.45 -4.20
N ILE A 46 -23.73 -2.79 -4.29
CA ILE A 46 -23.53 -1.41 -3.87
C ILE A 46 -23.61 -0.49 -5.10
N ASP A 47 -24.57 0.43 -5.12
CA ASP A 47 -24.67 1.45 -6.15
C ASP A 47 -23.57 2.51 -5.92
N PRO A 48 -22.65 2.76 -6.87
CA PRO A 48 -21.60 3.74 -6.71
C PRO A 48 -22.11 5.17 -6.52
N THR A 49 -23.37 5.47 -6.83
CA THR A 49 -23.99 6.79 -6.64
C THR A 49 -24.25 7.14 -5.18
N ILE A 50 -24.09 6.20 -4.24
CA ILE A 50 -24.24 6.46 -2.80
C ILE A 50 -23.07 7.23 -2.20
N PHE A 51 -21.94 7.31 -2.91
CA PHE A 51 -20.77 8.04 -2.43
C PHE A 51 -20.88 9.54 -2.72
N ASP A 52 -20.46 10.34 -1.76
CA ASP A 52 -20.42 11.81 -1.89
C ASP A 52 -19.13 12.26 -2.60
N TYR A 53 -18.05 11.47 -2.49
CA TYR A 53 -16.72 11.86 -2.94
C TYR A 53 -15.83 10.68 -3.25
N LEU A 54 -14.96 10.83 -4.25
CA LEU A 54 -13.92 9.85 -4.59
C LEU A 54 -12.53 10.40 -4.29
N TYR A 55 -11.77 9.67 -3.48
CA TYR A 55 -10.33 9.89 -3.28
C TYR A 55 -9.54 8.94 -4.17
N LEU A 56 -8.89 9.48 -5.20
CA LEU A 56 -8.02 8.71 -6.08
C LEU A 56 -6.58 8.77 -5.57
N GLY A 57 -6.08 7.65 -5.06
CA GLY A 57 -4.70 7.52 -4.65
C GLY A 57 -3.86 6.88 -5.75
N ALA A 58 -2.97 7.67 -6.36
CA ALA A 58 -2.05 7.21 -7.38
C ALA A 58 -0.75 8.02 -7.33
N SER A 59 0.38 7.37 -7.49
CA SER A 59 1.72 8.01 -7.48
C SER A 59 2.39 8.01 -8.85
N VAL A 60 1.95 7.14 -9.76
CA VAL A 60 2.51 7.02 -11.12
C VAL A 60 1.54 7.58 -12.14
N GLY A 61 1.97 8.60 -12.88
CA GLY A 61 1.17 9.24 -13.93
C GLY A 61 0.71 8.24 -15.00
N GLN A 62 -0.51 8.44 -15.50
CA GLN A 62 -1.09 7.62 -16.58
C GLN A 62 -1.44 8.48 -17.79
N LYS A 63 -1.39 7.87 -18.99
CA LYS A 63 -1.74 8.54 -20.24
C LYS A 63 -3.22 8.95 -20.24
N ALA A 64 -3.49 10.15 -20.74
CA ALA A 64 -4.85 10.70 -20.94
C ALA A 64 -5.68 10.89 -19.66
N ILE A 65 -5.05 10.86 -18.49
CA ILE A 65 -5.72 11.08 -17.19
C ILE A 65 -5.05 12.27 -16.48
N PHE A 66 -5.37 13.47 -16.94
CA PHE A 66 -4.90 14.70 -16.29
C PHE A 66 -5.56 14.93 -14.93
N TYR A 67 -6.86 14.74 -14.84
CA TYR A 67 -7.64 14.94 -13.62
C TYR A 67 -8.43 13.66 -13.30
N GLY A 68 -7.77 12.70 -12.66
CA GLY A 68 -8.22 11.31 -12.60
C GLY A 68 -9.45 11.04 -11.75
N ALA A 69 -9.61 11.71 -10.59
CA ALA A 69 -10.65 11.34 -9.62
C ALA A 69 -12.09 11.41 -10.17
N PRO A 70 -12.59 12.54 -10.72
CA PRO A 70 -13.95 12.57 -11.26
C PRO A 70 -14.11 11.69 -12.50
N TRP A 71 -13.06 11.50 -13.29
CA TRP A 71 -13.12 10.58 -14.42
C TRP A 71 -13.20 9.12 -13.97
N ALA A 72 -12.45 8.74 -12.94
CA ALA A 72 -12.56 7.41 -12.34
C ALA A 72 -13.98 7.18 -11.78
N ALA A 73 -14.55 8.17 -11.08
CA ALA A 73 -15.93 8.10 -10.59
C ALA A 73 -16.95 7.89 -11.72
N ALA A 74 -16.81 8.63 -12.81
CA ALA A 74 -17.66 8.46 -13.99
C ALA A 74 -17.51 7.07 -14.61
N MET A 75 -16.28 6.56 -14.74
CA MET A 75 -16.02 5.20 -15.25
C MET A 75 -16.56 4.10 -14.32
N MET A 76 -16.60 4.36 -13.01
CA MET A 76 -17.23 3.46 -12.04
C MET A 76 -18.76 3.44 -12.13
N GLY A 77 -19.38 4.42 -12.78
CA GLY A 77 -20.83 4.56 -12.91
C GLY A 77 -21.45 5.68 -12.07
N ALA A 78 -20.64 6.55 -11.49
CA ALA A 78 -21.06 7.68 -10.66
C ALA A 78 -20.55 9.04 -11.23
N PRO A 79 -21.03 9.49 -12.41
CA PRO A 79 -20.49 10.67 -13.08
C PRO A 79 -20.75 11.99 -12.35
N GLN A 80 -21.65 12.00 -11.37
CA GLN A 80 -21.98 13.19 -10.56
C GLN A 80 -21.06 13.36 -9.34
N ILE A 81 -20.23 12.37 -9.00
CA ILE A 81 -19.40 12.40 -7.80
C ILE A 81 -18.12 13.21 -8.07
N PRO A 82 -17.86 14.25 -7.27
CA PRO A 82 -16.58 14.95 -7.31
C PRO A 82 -15.47 14.10 -6.70
N GLY A 83 -14.22 14.53 -6.84
CA GLY A 83 -13.10 13.83 -6.25
C GLY A 83 -11.81 14.62 -6.34
N GLN A 84 -10.79 14.10 -5.67
CA GLN A 84 -9.44 14.65 -5.73
C GLN A 84 -8.40 13.55 -5.86
N ASN A 85 -7.27 13.89 -6.48
CA ASN A 85 -6.10 13.03 -6.53
C ASN A 85 -5.25 13.22 -5.27
N ILE A 86 -4.76 12.12 -4.73
CA ILE A 86 -3.85 12.09 -3.58
C ILE A 86 -2.60 11.33 -3.99
N THR A 87 -1.45 11.91 -3.68
CA THR A 87 -0.17 11.24 -3.88
C THR A 87 0.75 11.49 -2.67
N GLN A 88 1.30 10.41 -2.14
CA GLN A 88 2.34 10.39 -1.11
C GLN A 88 3.22 9.15 -1.28
N ALA A 89 3.62 8.87 -2.51
CA ALA A 89 4.40 7.67 -2.85
C ALA A 89 3.82 6.41 -2.17
N CYS A 90 4.63 5.63 -1.45
CA CYS A 90 4.21 4.39 -0.78
C CYS A 90 3.14 4.59 0.30
N ALA A 91 2.99 5.79 0.89
CA ALA A 91 1.98 6.09 1.92
C ALA A 91 0.66 6.65 1.36
N THR A 92 0.49 6.67 0.05
CA THR A 92 -0.69 7.23 -0.63
C THR A 92 -2.01 6.67 -0.08
N ALA A 93 -2.10 5.36 0.13
CA ALA A 93 -3.35 4.74 0.60
C ALA A 93 -3.76 5.22 2.00
N THR A 94 -2.82 5.22 2.95
CA THR A 94 -3.12 5.66 4.33
C THR A 94 -3.51 7.12 4.37
N THR A 95 -2.92 7.96 3.51
CA THR A 95 -3.28 9.38 3.40
C THR A 95 -4.65 9.57 2.75
N ALA A 96 -5.01 8.77 1.75
CA ALA A 96 -6.34 8.80 1.16
C ALA A 96 -7.42 8.40 2.19
N VAL A 97 -7.19 7.33 2.94
CA VAL A 97 -8.09 6.87 4.01
C VAL A 97 -8.18 7.92 5.13
N PHE A 98 -7.07 8.57 5.50
CA PHE A 98 -7.07 9.66 6.47
C PHE A 98 -7.91 10.86 6.01
N ASN A 99 -7.75 11.31 4.76
CA ASN A 99 -8.55 12.42 4.23
C ASN A 99 -10.04 12.07 4.19
N ALA A 100 -10.38 10.86 3.78
CA ALA A 100 -11.73 10.33 3.81
C ALA A 100 -12.29 10.32 5.25
N ALA A 101 -11.52 9.78 6.20
CA ALA A 101 -11.91 9.74 7.61
C ALA A 101 -12.09 11.15 8.21
N ALA A 102 -11.22 12.08 7.89
CA ALA A 102 -11.33 13.47 8.35
C ALA A 102 -12.58 14.17 7.81
N ALA A 103 -12.91 13.94 6.55
CA ALA A 103 -14.13 14.50 5.94
C ALA A 103 -15.41 13.91 6.55
N VAL A 104 -15.41 12.60 6.84
CA VAL A 104 -16.53 11.94 7.53
C VAL A 104 -16.62 12.41 8.98
N GLU A 105 -15.51 12.49 9.70
CA GLU A 105 -15.46 12.94 11.10
C GLU A 105 -15.99 14.35 11.28
N THR A 106 -15.71 15.26 10.33
CA THR A 106 -16.20 16.64 10.37
C THR A 106 -17.64 16.80 9.89
N GLY A 107 -18.27 15.74 9.39
CA GLY A 107 -19.61 15.77 8.81
C GLY A 107 -19.69 16.46 7.44
N SER A 108 -18.54 16.76 6.83
CA SER A 108 -18.49 17.35 5.48
C SER A 108 -18.92 16.35 4.41
N LEU A 109 -18.66 15.08 4.63
CA LEU A 109 -19.08 13.94 3.78
C LEU A 109 -19.65 12.84 4.67
N GLN A 110 -20.52 12.00 4.11
CA GLN A 110 -21.10 10.88 4.83
C GLN A 110 -20.56 9.53 4.32
N SER A 111 -20.31 9.44 3.02
CA SER A 111 -19.81 8.21 2.39
C SER A 111 -18.82 8.53 1.30
N THR A 112 -17.66 7.91 1.34
CA THR A 112 -16.57 8.17 0.41
C THR A 112 -16.02 6.86 -0.13
N TYR A 113 -15.41 6.93 -1.31
CA TYR A 113 -14.70 5.82 -1.90
C TYR A 113 -13.23 6.18 -2.14
N CYS A 114 -12.32 5.39 -1.62
CA CYS A 114 -10.90 5.49 -1.88
C CYS A 114 -10.55 4.46 -2.97
N LEU A 115 -10.22 4.92 -4.17
CA LEU A 115 -9.63 4.10 -5.23
C LEU A 115 -8.12 4.30 -5.22
N LEU A 116 -7.38 3.24 -4.89
CA LEU A 116 -5.93 3.21 -4.80
C LEU A 116 -5.39 2.39 -5.97
N THR A 117 -4.55 2.97 -6.81
CA THR A 117 -4.10 2.27 -8.01
C THR A 117 -2.78 2.81 -8.51
N ASP A 118 -1.87 1.91 -8.87
CA ASP A 118 -0.65 2.27 -9.59
C ASP A 118 -0.22 1.16 -10.55
N ARG A 119 0.48 1.58 -11.59
CA ARG A 119 1.21 0.73 -12.50
C ARG A 119 2.63 1.29 -12.58
N THR A 120 3.58 0.59 -11.94
CA THR A 120 5.00 0.93 -11.99
C THR A 120 5.65 0.44 -13.28
N SER A 121 5.10 -0.61 -13.89
CA SER A 121 5.47 -1.06 -15.23
C SER A 121 5.17 0.01 -16.26
N ASN A 122 6.09 0.22 -17.20
CA ASN A 122 5.89 1.20 -18.28
C ASN A 122 5.44 2.58 -17.75
N ALA A 123 6.05 3.03 -16.66
CA ALA A 123 5.84 4.37 -16.11
C ALA A 123 6.19 5.44 -17.17
N PRO A 124 5.60 6.64 -17.09
CA PRO A 124 5.80 7.65 -18.11
C PRO A 124 7.26 8.12 -18.21
N HIS A 125 7.70 8.40 -19.42
CA HIS A 125 8.85 9.22 -19.68
C HIS A 125 8.37 10.64 -19.97
N THR A 126 8.86 11.61 -19.21
CA THR A 126 8.51 13.02 -19.34
C THR A 126 9.58 13.74 -20.12
N ILE A 127 9.15 14.59 -21.03
CA ILE A 127 10.05 15.47 -21.80
C ILE A 127 9.83 16.89 -21.31
N TRP A 128 10.86 17.47 -20.72
CA TRP A 128 10.85 18.84 -20.21
C TRP A 128 11.55 19.79 -21.18
N PRO A 129 10.97 20.97 -21.47
CA PRO A 129 11.72 22.01 -22.17
C PRO A 129 12.97 22.40 -21.38
N ASN A 130 14.09 22.58 -22.05
CA ASN A 130 15.31 23.14 -21.47
C ASN A 130 15.56 24.56 -22.01
N PRO A 131 15.00 25.60 -21.36
CA PRO A 131 15.11 26.96 -21.86
C PRO A 131 16.56 27.53 -21.84
N SER A 132 17.43 26.88 -21.06
CA SER A 132 18.86 27.25 -20.98
C SER A 132 19.75 26.39 -21.88
N GLY A 133 19.19 25.38 -22.53
CA GLY A 133 19.93 24.48 -23.43
C GLY A 133 20.08 25.09 -24.83
N PRO A 134 21.20 24.87 -25.50
CA PRO A 134 21.38 25.31 -26.89
C PRO A 134 20.47 24.49 -27.83
N GLY A 135 19.99 25.16 -28.91
CA GLY A 135 19.30 24.48 -29.99
C GLY A 135 17.95 23.82 -29.68
N GLY A 136 17.31 24.18 -28.55
CA GLY A 136 16.01 23.60 -28.16
C GLY A 136 16.11 22.19 -27.58
N GLU A 137 17.22 21.84 -26.97
CA GLU A 137 17.38 20.59 -26.23
C GLU A 137 16.25 20.37 -25.24
N VAL A 138 15.96 19.10 -25.00
CA VAL A 138 14.97 18.66 -24.01
C VAL A 138 15.65 17.83 -22.91
N ILE A 139 15.07 17.85 -21.72
CA ILE A 139 15.46 16.98 -20.64
C ILE A 139 14.46 15.82 -20.60
N ALA A 140 14.93 14.59 -20.79
CA ALA A 140 14.13 13.40 -20.66
C ALA A 140 14.24 12.87 -19.22
N GLU A 141 13.10 12.54 -18.60
CA GLU A 141 13.00 11.97 -17.28
C GLU A 141 12.23 10.64 -17.34
N ASN A 142 12.77 9.59 -16.75
CA ASN A 142 12.01 8.41 -16.41
C ASN A 142 11.34 8.65 -15.05
N TRP A 143 10.04 8.95 -15.08
CA TRP A 143 9.28 9.37 -13.91
C TRP A 143 9.51 8.52 -12.65
N ASN A 144 9.60 7.22 -12.80
CA ASN A 144 9.74 6.31 -11.69
C ASN A 144 11.22 6.07 -11.32
N MET A 145 12.04 5.70 -12.30
CA MET A 145 13.40 5.23 -12.01
C MET A 145 14.35 6.35 -11.61
N ASP A 146 14.23 7.54 -12.21
CA ASP A 146 15.12 8.64 -11.87
C ASP A 146 14.90 9.11 -10.43
N ASN A 147 13.64 9.14 -9.98
CA ASN A 147 13.28 9.51 -8.61
C ASN A 147 13.59 8.42 -7.56
N ILE A 148 13.57 7.14 -7.95
CA ILE A 148 14.01 6.04 -7.07
C ILE A 148 15.54 6.04 -6.93
N ASN A 149 16.25 6.35 -7.99
CA ASN A 149 17.71 6.31 -8.04
C ASN A 149 18.37 7.54 -7.44
N ALA A 150 17.68 8.68 -7.38
CA ALA A 150 18.24 9.92 -6.84
C ALA A 150 17.12 10.80 -6.24
N ASP A 151 16.95 10.72 -4.93
CA ASP A 151 16.11 11.68 -4.19
C ASP A 151 16.60 13.10 -4.41
N PRO A 152 15.76 14.05 -4.86
CA PRO A 152 16.21 15.39 -5.23
C PRO A 152 16.77 16.22 -4.07
N ALA A 153 16.43 15.87 -2.82
CA ALA A 153 16.91 16.58 -1.63
C ALA A 153 18.25 16.03 -1.12
N THR A 154 18.49 14.74 -1.30
CA THR A 154 19.68 14.05 -0.75
C THR A 154 20.65 13.57 -1.81
N GLY A 155 20.21 13.41 -3.05
CA GLY A 155 20.95 12.78 -4.15
C GLY A 155 21.21 11.28 -3.93
N LYS A 156 20.49 10.65 -3.00
CA LYS A 156 20.67 9.23 -2.66
C LYS A 156 19.55 8.40 -3.25
N ASP A 157 19.89 7.17 -3.64
CA ASP A 157 18.91 6.15 -4.02
C ASP A 157 18.19 5.56 -2.79
N MET A 158 17.08 4.88 -3.03
CA MET A 158 16.27 4.30 -1.94
C MET A 158 17.02 3.20 -1.17
N LEU A 159 17.85 2.40 -1.84
CA LEU A 159 18.64 1.35 -1.19
C LEU A 159 19.69 1.95 -0.24
N THR A 160 20.33 3.05 -0.62
CA THR A 160 21.28 3.76 0.25
C THR A 160 20.62 4.20 1.54
N THR A 161 19.34 4.59 1.52
CA THR A 161 18.60 4.94 2.76
C THR A 161 18.48 3.73 3.68
N ALA A 162 18.26 2.55 3.12
CA ALA A 162 18.16 1.30 3.88
C ALA A 162 19.50 0.85 4.45
N GLU A 163 20.57 0.92 3.65
CA GLU A 163 21.93 0.57 4.10
C GLU A 163 22.45 1.52 5.19
N ASN A 164 22.08 2.81 5.15
CA ASN A 164 22.41 3.75 6.21
C ASN A 164 21.79 3.33 7.54
N VAL A 165 20.52 2.94 7.53
CA VAL A 165 19.84 2.46 8.75
C VAL A 165 20.43 1.14 9.23
N ALA A 166 20.73 0.21 8.33
CA ALA A 166 21.37 -1.05 8.68
C ALA A 166 22.70 -0.81 9.40
N ARG A 167 23.55 0.03 8.84
CA ARG A 167 24.86 0.39 9.40
C ARG A 167 24.75 1.09 10.75
N GLU A 168 23.88 2.07 10.86
CA GLU A 168 23.71 2.85 12.09
C GLU A 168 23.22 2.01 13.27
N HIS A 169 22.33 1.04 12.99
CA HIS A 169 21.76 0.19 14.03
C HIS A 169 22.47 -1.15 14.20
N GLY A 170 23.51 -1.43 13.39
CA GLY A 170 24.31 -2.65 13.47
C GLY A 170 23.55 -3.91 13.05
N PHE A 171 22.56 -3.77 12.14
CA PHE A 171 21.88 -4.94 11.60
C PHE A 171 22.79 -5.72 10.66
N THR A 172 22.69 -7.05 10.74
CA THR A 172 23.52 -7.95 9.96
C THR A 172 22.77 -8.55 8.78
N ARG A 173 23.50 -9.04 7.81
CA ARG A 173 22.97 -9.79 6.68
C ARG A 173 22.17 -11.01 7.14
N GLU A 174 22.69 -11.76 8.11
CA GLU A 174 22.05 -12.96 8.67
C GLU A 174 20.67 -12.61 9.25
N GLN A 175 20.57 -11.57 10.09
CA GLN A 175 19.27 -11.09 10.59
C GLN A 175 18.30 -10.75 9.46
N GLY A 176 18.79 -10.12 8.38
CA GLY A 176 17.99 -9.80 7.22
C GLY A 176 17.49 -11.03 6.47
N ASP A 177 18.36 -12.01 6.27
CA ASP A 177 18.01 -13.24 5.55
C ASP A 177 17.04 -14.12 6.36
N ASP A 178 17.23 -14.26 7.68
CA ASP A 178 16.33 -15.00 8.58
C ASP A 178 14.93 -14.39 8.58
N LEU A 179 14.86 -13.07 8.72
CA LEU A 179 13.58 -12.38 8.71
C LEU A 179 12.92 -12.42 7.32
N THR A 180 13.69 -12.36 6.26
CA THR A 180 13.19 -12.52 4.88
C THR A 180 12.55 -13.90 4.72
N LEU A 181 13.20 -14.97 5.17
CA LEU A 181 12.64 -16.31 5.12
C LEU A 181 11.30 -16.39 5.87
N CYS A 182 11.25 -15.83 7.08
CA CYS A 182 10.01 -15.74 7.86
C CYS A 182 8.88 -15.05 7.08
N ARG A 183 9.16 -13.96 6.35
CA ARG A 183 8.14 -13.26 5.53
C ARG A 183 7.59 -14.14 4.41
N TYR A 184 8.43 -14.96 3.78
CA TYR A 184 7.97 -15.92 2.77
C TYR A 184 7.15 -17.06 3.38
N GLU A 185 7.52 -17.55 4.55
CA GLU A 185 6.74 -18.55 5.30
C GLU A 185 5.35 -17.98 5.69
N GLN A 186 5.30 -16.77 6.22
CA GLN A 186 4.04 -16.07 6.53
C GLN A 186 3.17 -15.88 5.28
N TYR A 187 3.76 -15.57 4.13
CA TYR A 187 2.99 -15.49 2.88
C TYR A 187 2.48 -16.88 2.45
N ALA A 188 3.25 -17.94 2.64
CA ALA A 188 2.79 -19.30 2.35
C ALA A 188 1.54 -19.67 3.18
N GLU A 189 1.41 -19.16 4.41
CA GLU A 189 0.19 -19.31 5.21
C GLU A 189 -1.02 -18.62 4.57
N ALA A 190 -0.82 -17.47 3.90
CA ALA A 190 -1.90 -16.80 3.16
C ALA A 190 -2.43 -17.64 1.98
N LEU A 191 -1.57 -18.52 1.44
CA LEU A 191 -1.91 -19.42 0.34
C LEU A 191 -2.48 -20.77 0.83
N ALA A 192 -2.39 -21.07 2.11
CA ALA A 192 -2.90 -22.30 2.68
C ALA A 192 -4.42 -22.46 2.46
N ASN A 193 -4.90 -23.70 2.44
CA ASN A 193 -6.31 -24.03 2.31
C ASN A 193 -6.97 -23.35 1.10
N ASP A 194 -6.32 -23.47 -0.06
CA ASP A 194 -6.80 -22.88 -1.31
C ASP A 194 -6.95 -21.35 -1.20
N ARG A 195 -5.91 -20.70 -0.66
CA ARG A 195 -5.85 -19.24 -0.50
C ARG A 195 -6.96 -18.68 0.39
N ALA A 196 -7.36 -19.43 1.42
CA ALA A 196 -8.51 -19.07 2.26
C ALA A 196 -8.42 -17.66 2.86
N PHE A 197 -7.20 -17.22 3.25
CA PHE A 197 -7.00 -15.85 3.74
C PHE A 197 -7.16 -14.81 2.63
N GLN A 198 -6.51 -15.00 1.49
CA GLN A 198 -6.59 -14.05 0.37
C GLN A 198 -8.01 -13.93 -0.20
N LYS A 199 -8.76 -15.03 -0.28
CA LYS A 199 -10.14 -15.05 -0.76
C LYS A 199 -11.12 -14.22 0.08
N ARG A 200 -10.74 -13.81 1.28
CA ARG A 200 -11.54 -12.90 2.12
C ARG A 200 -11.61 -11.48 1.56
N TYR A 201 -10.60 -11.07 0.78
CA TYR A 201 -10.47 -9.69 0.33
C TYR A 201 -9.94 -9.51 -1.10
N MET A 202 -9.27 -10.52 -1.65
CA MET A 202 -8.68 -10.41 -2.99
C MET A 202 -9.75 -10.55 -4.06
N PHE A 203 -9.82 -9.55 -4.93
CA PHE A 203 -10.78 -9.49 -6.02
C PHE A 203 -10.07 -9.60 -7.37
N PRO A 204 -10.51 -10.53 -8.24
CA PRO A 204 -9.85 -10.77 -9.53
C PRO A 204 -9.93 -9.55 -10.46
N VAL A 205 -8.91 -9.35 -11.28
CA VAL A 205 -8.86 -8.29 -12.29
C VAL A 205 -9.06 -8.85 -13.68
N GLU A 206 -9.99 -8.26 -14.43
CA GLU A 206 -10.19 -8.54 -15.84
C GLU A 206 -9.31 -7.64 -16.69
N VAL A 207 -8.34 -8.22 -17.37
CA VAL A 207 -7.38 -7.51 -18.22
C VAL A 207 -7.70 -7.73 -19.68
N PRO A 208 -8.08 -6.70 -20.45
CA PRO A 208 -8.26 -6.82 -21.89
C PRO A 208 -6.92 -7.17 -22.57
N VAL A 209 -6.84 -8.34 -23.22
CA VAL A 209 -5.66 -8.78 -24.00
C VAL A 209 -5.83 -8.44 -25.47
N SER A 210 -7.06 -8.47 -25.93
CA SER A 210 -7.46 -8.07 -27.28
C SER A 210 -8.90 -7.55 -27.29
N ARG A 211 -9.41 -7.14 -28.47
CA ARG A 211 -10.81 -6.72 -28.61
C ARG A 211 -11.83 -7.82 -28.26
N LYS A 212 -11.42 -9.08 -28.23
CA LYS A 212 -12.31 -10.24 -28.05
C LYS A 212 -11.91 -11.12 -26.87
N GLU A 213 -10.80 -10.82 -26.23
CA GLU A 213 -10.23 -11.68 -25.19
C GLU A 213 -9.89 -10.87 -23.96
N THR A 214 -10.32 -11.38 -22.82
CA THR A 214 -10.01 -10.86 -21.48
C THR A 214 -9.34 -11.96 -20.69
N LYS A 215 -8.21 -11.64 -20.06
CA LYS A 215 -7.53 -12.51 -19.10
C LYS A 215 -8.04 -12.17 -17.69
N LEU A 216 -8.43 -13.19 -16.93
CA LEU A 216 -8.70 -13.04 -15.51
C LEU A 216 -7.40 -13.25 -14.72
N VAL A 217 -7.07 -12.31 -13.86
CA VAL A 217 -5.91 -12.37 -12.95
C VAL A 217 -6.44 -12.49 -11.52
N GLU A 218 -6.19 -13.64 -10.90
CA GLU A 218 -6.77 -14.01 -9.60
C GLU A 218 -5.73 -14.16 -8.49
N GLU A 219 -4.44 -14.20 -8.84
CA GLU A 219 -3.33 -14.49 -7.93
C GLU A 219 -2.19 -13.50 -8.11
N ASP A 220 -1.44 -13.29 -7.04
CA ASP A 220 -0.23 -12.48 -7.09
C ASP A 220 0.79 -13.07 -8.09
N GLU A 221 1.41 -12.19 -8.87
CA GLU A 221 2.45 -12.57 -9.83
C GLU A 221 3.82 -12.12 -9.33
N GLY A 222 4.83 -12.98 -9.51
CA GLY A 222 6.23 -12.62 -9.23
C GLY A 222 6.71 -12.98 -7.84
N VAL A 223 5.90 -13.68 -7.06
CA VAL A 223 6.36 -14.28 -5.82
C VAL A 223 7.25 -15.48 -6.17
N MET A 224 8.51 -15.41 -5.77
CA MET A 224 9.48 -16.47 -6.02
C MET A 224 9.65 -17.29 -4.76
N THR A 225 9.69 -18.62 -4.92
CA THR A 225 10.06 -19.50 -3.82
C THR A 225 11.48 -19.18 -3.37
N THR A 226 11.66 -19.14 -2.06
CA THR A 226 12.99 -18.90 -1.48
C THR A 226 13.34 -19.96 -0.43
N SER A 227 14.62 -20.09 -0.13
CA SER A 227 15.14 -20.94 0.94
C SER A 227 16.34 -20.26 1.58
N ALA A 228 16.73 -20.71 2.77
CA ALA A 228 17.93 -20.21 3.46
C ALA A 228 19.18 -20.33 2.58
N GLU A 229 19.36 -21.47 1.88
CA GLU A 229 20.50 -21.68 0.97
C GLU A 229 20.42 -20.78 -0.27
N GLY A 230 19.18 -20.48 -0.74
CA GLY A 230 18.94 -19.56 -1.84
C GLY A 230 19.34 -18.14 -1.48
N LEU A 231 18.88 -17.66 -0.33
CA LEU A 231 19.21 -16.33 0.19
C LEU A 231 20.72 -16.18 0.43
N ALA A 232 21.35 -17.14 1.06
CA ALA A 232 22.79 -17.09 1.35
C ALA A 232 23.69 -16.98 0.10
N LYS A 233 23.23 -17.45 -1.07
CA LYS A 233 23.95 -17.36 -2.36
C LYS A 233 23.81 -16.00 -3.04
N LEU A 234 22.83 -15.19 -2.66
CA LEU A 234 22.63 -13.88 -3.27
C LEU A 234 23.77 -12.93 -2.88
N ARG A 235 24.22 -12.14 -3.82
CA ARG A 235 25.18 -11.06 -3.55
C ARG A 235 24.45 -9.84 -3.02
N THR A 236 25.12 -9.09 -2.14
CA THR A 236 24.64 -7.77 -1.74
C THR A 236 24.59 -6.82 -2.92
N VAL A 237 23.58 -5.97 -2.98
CA VAL A 237 23.38 -5.02 -4.09
C VAL A 237 24.43 -3.90 -4.01
N GLN A 238 24.73 -3.44 -2.79
CA GLN A 238 25.83 -2.49 -2.56
C GLN A 238 27.01 -3.21 -1.90
N PRO A 239 28.25 -2.82 -2.23
CA PRO A 239 29.43 -3.32 -1.52
C PRO A 239 29.29 -3.08 -0.01
N GLU A 240 29.64 -4.08 0.79
CA GLU A 240 29.54 -4.02 2.27
C GLU A 240 28.12 -3.78 2.82
N GLY A 241 27.08 -3.81 1.96
CA GLY A 241 25.68 -3.75 2.37
C GLY A 241 25.15 -5.08 2.90
N ILE A 242 23.95 -5.03 3.48
CA ILE A 242 23.26 -6.24 3.95
C ILE A 242 22.12 -6.67 3.00
N HIS A 243 21.62 -5.76 2.17
CA HIS A 243 20.47 -6.04 1.31
C HIS A 243 20.87 -6.77 0.03
N THR A 244 20.02 -7.69 -0.36
CA THR A 244 20.10 -8.44 -1.61
C THR A 244 18.81 -8.29 -2.39
N PHE A 245 18.72 -8.83 -3.59
CA PHE A 245 17.44 -8.92 -4.32
C PHE A 245 16.38 -9.77 -3.60
N GLY A 246 16.76 -10.64 -2.64
CA GLY A 246 15.84 -11.41 -1.81
C GLY A 246 15.27 -10.61 -0.64
N SER A 247 16.02 -9.67 -0.09
CA SER A 247 15.65 -8.89 1.11
C SER A 247 15.14 -7.48 0.82
N GLN A 248 14.71 -7.24 -0.42
CA GLN A 248 14.02 -6.02 -0.86
C GLN A 248 12.81 -6.36 -1.73
N THR A 249 11.82 -5.47 -1.75
CA THR A 249 10.63 -5.60 -2.58
C THR A 249 10.97 -5.49 -4.07
N HIS A 250 10.04 -5.92 -4.90
CA HIS A 250 10.09 -5.69 -6.34
C HIS A 250 8.97 -4.74 -6.78
N PRO A 251 9.17 -3.94 -7.85
CA PRO A 251 8.11 -3.12 -8.42
C PRO A 251 6.93 -3.99 -8.86
N GLY A 252 5.73 -3.45 -8.75
CA GLY A 252 4.51 -4.16 -9.13
C GLY A 252 3.41 -3.23 -9.61
N ASP A 253 2.32 -3.83 -10.05
CA ASP A 253 1.13 -3.17 -10.55
C ASP A 253 -0.09 -3.70 -9.81
N GLY A 254 -1.06 -2.85 -9.47
CA GLY A 254 -2.25 -3.29 -8.75
C GLY A 254 -3.21 -2.17 -8.41
N ASN A 255 -4.35 -2.54 -7.83
CA ASN A 255 -5.33 -1.61 -7.32
C ASN A 255 -6.04 -2.15 -6.08
N ALA A 256 -6.70 -1.25 -5.35
CA ALA A 256 -7.52 -1.57 -4.19
C ALA A 256 -8.65 -0.54 -4.06
N GLY A 257 -9.75 -0.94 -3.43
CA GLY A 257 -10.86 -0.07 -3.10
C GLY A 257 -11.20 -0.14 -1.62
N ILE A 258 -11.48 1.00 -0.98
CA ILE A 258 -11.89 1.09 0.41
C ILE A 258 -13.02 2.10 0.56
N ILE A 259 -14.13 1.69 1.17
CA ILE A 259 -15.22 2.58 1.57
C ILE A 259 -14.89 3.16 2.95
N VAL A 260 -15.02 4.48 3.10
CA VAL A 260 -14.95 5.16 4.40
C VAL A 260 -16.23 5.96 4.59
N THR A 261 -16.92 5.75 5.70
CA THR A 261 -18.27 6.29 5.91
C THR A 261 -18.60 6.44 7.40
N THR A 262 -19.81 6.89 7.73
CA THR A 262 -20.32 6.96 9.11
C THR A 262 -20.57 5.54 9.69
N ARG A 263 -20.76 5.45 11.00
CA ARG A 263 -21.06 4.19 11.69
C ARG A 263 -22.31 3.49 11.14
N GLU A 264 -23.38 4.25 10.97
CA GLU A 264 -24.68 3.76 10.51
C GLU A 264 -24.57 3.17 9.10
N ARG A 265 -23.98 3.95 8.19
CA ARG A 265 -23.75 3.51 6.81
C ARG A 265 -22.79 2.32 6.74
N ALA A 266 -21.77 2.28 7.61
CA ALA A 266 -20.87 1.15 7.67
C ALA A 266 -21.59 -0.14 8.04
N ALA A 267 -22.51 -0.10 9.00
CA ALA A 267 -23.32 -1.26 9.36
C ALA A 267 -24.24 -1.73 8.22
N GLU A 268 -24.84 -0.79 7.47
CA GLU A 268 -25.68 -1.10 6.30
C GLU A 268 -24.91 -1.77 5.16
N LEU A 269 -23.67 -1.34 4.92
CA LEU A 269 -22.82 -1.80 3.81
C LEU A 269 -21.94 -3.02 4.17
N SER A 270 -21.90 -3.39 5.45
CA SER A 270 -21.08 -4.49 5.95
C SER A 270 -21.59 -5.86 5.49
N THR A 271 -20.70 -6.81 5.26
CA THR A 271 -21.03 -8.23 5.07
C THR A 271 -21.43 -8.92 6.37
N ASP A 272 -21.00 -8.35 7.50
CA ASP A 272 -21.39 -8.77 8.85
C ASP A 272 -21.59 -7.50 9.69
N SER A 273 -22.84 -7.14 9.93
CA SER A 273 -23.23 -5.93 10.66
C SER A 273 -22.84 -5.96 12.15
N MET A 274 -22.45 -7.11 12.68
CA MET A 274 -21.93 -7.24 14.05
C MET A 274 -20.47 -6.82 14.17
N LEU A 275 -19.75 -6.71 13.05
CA LEU A 275 -18.36 -6.27 13.01
C LEU A 275 -18.27 -4.78 12.65
N ALA A 276 -17.73 -4.00 13.56
CA ALA A 276 -17.43 -2.59 13.33
C ALA A 276 -15.91 -2.42 13.11
N VAL A 277 -15.54 -1.71 12.05
CA VAL A 277 -14.15 -1.32 11.80
C VAL A 277 -14.06 0.20 11.89
N GLN A 278 -13.62 0.70 13.03
CA GLN A 278 -13.48 2.13 13.30
C GLN A 278 -12.05 2.59 13.01
N ILE A 279 -11.89 3.64 12.23
CA ILE A 279 -10.61 4.34 12.09
C ILE A 279 -10.42 5.18 13.36
N LEU A 280 -9.30 4.99 14.08
CA LEU A 280 -9.06 5.69 15.34
C LEU A 280 -8.13 6.88 15.17
N SER A 281 -7.00 6.69 14.50
CA SER A 281 -5.96 7.71 14.43
C SER A 281 -5.10 7.56 13.19
N TYR A 282 -4.44 8.66 12.84
CA TYR A 282 -3.45 8.73 11.78
C TYR A 282 -2.20 9.43 12.30
N GLY A 283 -1.06 8.76 12.20
CA GLY A 283 0.25 9.32 12.51
C GLY A 283 1.05 9.52 11.23
N TYR A 284 1.82 10.58 11.19
CA TYR A 284 2.79 10.80 10.12
C TYR A 284 4.09 11.32 10.70
N ALA A 285 5.19 10.98 10.04
CA ALA A 285 6.50 11.41 10.47
C ALA A 285 7.43 11.62 9.28
N ARG A 286 8.47 12.38 9.52
CA ARG A 286 9.65 12.46 8.68
C ARG A 286 10.87 12.21 9.56
N THR A 287 11.85 11.48 9.04
CA THR A 287 13.10 11.21 9.74
C THR A 287 14.24 12.00 9.14
N LYS A 288 15.46 11.80 9.64
CA LYS A 288 16.66 12.45 9.11
C LYS A 288 16.92 12.01 7.65
N ALA A 289 17.59 12.87 6.92
CA ALA A 289 17.88 12.67 5.50
C ALA A 289 18.54 11.32 5.21
N ALA A 290 18.10 10.67 4.14
CA ALA A 290 18.60 9.37 3.68
C ALA A 290 18.52 8.23 4.72
N HIS A 291 17.44 8.21 5.55
CA HIS A 291 17.17 7.16 6.53
C HIS A 291 15.70 6.75 6.54
N MET A 292 15.09 6.67 5.38
CA MET A 292 13.66 6.39 5.20
C MET A 292 13.10 5.23 6.06
N PRO A 293 13.79 4.07 6.22
CA PRO A 293 13.26 2.96 7.02
C PRO A 293 13.05 3.26 8.52
N MET A 294 13.56 4.37 9.03
CA MET A 294 13.33 4.77 10.43
C MET A 294 11.97 5.44 10.64
N ALA A 295 11.42 6.06 9.60
CA ALA A 295 10.21 6.89 9.72
C ALA A 295 8.95 6.13 10.19
N PRO A 296 8.70 4.86 9.81
CA PRO A 296 7.53 4.09 10.26
C PRO A 296 7.36 4.01 11.76
N ALA A 297 8.44 3.83 12.52
CA ALA A 297 8.37 3.75 13.98
C ALA A 297 7.85 5.06 14.60
N SER A 298 8.34 6.20 14.12
CA SER A 298 7.88 7.52 14.57
C SER A 298 6.43 7.82 14.17
N ALA A 299 6.01 7.40 12.98
CA ALA A 299 4.62 7.54 12.55
C ALA A 299 3.68 6.64 13.38
N ALA A 300 4.09 5.40 13.64
CA ALA A 300 3.35 4.46 14.50
C ALA A 300 3.20 5.02 15.92
N GLN A 301 4.27 5.53 16.53
CA GLN A 301 4.20 6.13 17.88
C GLN A 301 3.22 7.29 17.94
N LYS A 302 3.25 8.20 16.94
CA LYS A 302 2.25 9.29 16.86
C LYS A 302 0.82 8.79 16.73
N ALA A 303 0.60 7.74 15.96
CA ALA A 303 -0.74 7.15 15.82
C ALA A 303 -1.21 6.53 17.14
N LEU A 304 -0.32 5.84 17.87
CA LEU A 304 -0.57 5.29 19.21
C LEU A 304 -0.91 6.41 20.21
N ASP A 305 -0.10 7.45 20.29
CA ASP A 305 -0.31 8.59 21.17
C ASP A 305 -1.68 9.25 20.93
N LEU A 306 -2.03 9.48 19.66
CA LEU A 306 -3.32 10.05 19.27
C LEU A 306 -4.51 9.14 19.60
N ALA A 307 -4.32 7.82 19.53
CA ALA A 307 -5.33 6.85 19.90
C ALA A 307 -5.43 6.62 21.42
N GLY A 308 -4.43 7.09 22.20
CA GLY A 308 -4.33 6.80 23.63
C GLY A 308 -4.03 5.33 23.91
N LEU A 309 -3.26 4.68 23.02
CA LEU A 309 -2.90 3.26 23.10
C LEU A 309 -1.39 3.09 23.27
N THR A 310 -1.03 1.95 23.86
CA THR A 310 0.35 1.45 23.86
C THR A 310 0.52 0.34 22.83
N ILE A 311 1.75 0.05 22.46
CA ILE A 311 2.04 -0.99 21.45
C ILE A 311 1.57 -2.38 21.90
N ASP A 312 1.60 -2.68 23.19
CA ASP A 312 1.16 -3.96 23.75
C ASP A 312 -0.35 -4.22 23.60
N GLN A 313 -1.13 -3.17 23.36
CA GLN A 313 -2.58 -3.27 23.13
C GLN A 313 -2.91 -3.58 21.66
N ILE A 314 -1.92 -3.56 20.78
CA ILE A 314 -2.13 -3.81 19.35
C ILE A 314 -2.17 -5.31 19.08
N THR A 315 -3.28 -5.79 18.54
CA THR A 315 -3.51 -7.21 18.21
C THR A 315 -2.81 -7.62 16.91
N THR A 316 -2.77 -6.70 15.93
CA THR A 316 -2.22 -6.97 14.61
C THR A 316 -1.38 -5.80 14.14
N ILE A 317 -0.17 -6.08 13.66
CA ILE A 317 0.74 -5.06 13.10
C ILE A 317 1.10 -5.46 11.67
N LYS A 318 0.91 -4.52 10.75
CA LYS A 318 1.37 -4.62 9.36
C LYS A 318 2.29 -3.45 9.03
N ASN A 319 3.46 -3.78 8.54
CA ASN A 319 4.44 -2.80 8.08
C ASN A 319 4.75 -3.02 6.59
N HIS A 320 4.75 -1.94 5.83
CA HIS A 320 5.29 -1.96 4.48
C HIS A 320 6.81 -2.14 4.54
N SER A 321 7.28 -3.20 3.93
CA SER A 321 8.68 -3.62 3.98
C SER A 321 9.31 -3.57 2.57
N PRO A 322 9.66 -2.38 2.05
CA PRO A 322 10.38 -2.31 0.79
C PRO A 322 11.81 -2.86 0.92
N PHE A 323 12.36 -2.78 2.11
CA PHE A 323 13.63 -3.40 2.52
C PHE A 323 13.43 -4.09 3.85
N ILE A 324 14.09 -5.19 4.07
CA ILE A 324 13.92 -5.96 5.32
C ILE A 324 14.31 -5.18 6.57
N VAL A 325 15.19 -4.19 6.44
CA VAL A 325 15.59 -3.30 7.53
C VAL A 325 14.44 -2.45 8.05
N ASN A 326 13.38 -2.23 7.27
CA ASN A 326 12.16 -1.55 7.75
C ASN A 326 11.54 -2.31 8.92
N ASP A 327 11.47 -3.63 8.83
CA ASP A 327 10.92 -4.46 9.87
C ASP A 327 11.88 -4.61 11.06
N LEU A 328 13.17 -4.78 10.80
CA LEU A 328 14.19 -4.84 11.85
C LEU A 328 14.21 -3.55 12.68
N HIS A 329 14.14 -2.39 12.02
CA HIS A 329 14.14 -1.12 12.73
C HIS A 329 12.83 -0.88 13.47
N LEU A 330 11.67 -1.17 12.87
CA LEU A 330 10.37 -1.03 13.54
C LEU A 330 10.34 -1.87 14.83
N ALA A 331 10.77 -3.13 14.74
CA ALA A 331 10.83 -4.04 15.87
C ALA A 331 11.73 -3.49 16.99
N LYS A 332 12.96 -3.08 16.64
CA LYS A 332 13.91 -2.51 17.60
C LYS A 332 13.39 -1.24 18.27
N ALA A 333 12.78 -0.35 17.49
CA ALA A 333 12.32 0.96 17.99
C ALA A 333 11.08 0.87 18.88
N LEU A 334 10.19 -0.09 18.63
CA LEU A 334 8.95 -0.27 19.39
C LEU A 334 9.01 -1.43 20.41
N GLY A 335 10.15 -2.11 20.52
CA GLY A 335 10.31 -3.23 21.46
C GLY A 335 9.54 -4.49 21.06
N LEU A 336 9.41 -4.73 19.75
CA LEU A 336 8.67 -5.86 19.19
C LEU A 336 9.61 -7.01 18.78
N ASP A 337 9.07 -8.21 18.68
CA ASP A 337 9.69 -9.30 17.95
C ASP A 337 9.36 -9.18 16.46
N ALA A 338 10.39 -9.01 15.63
CA ALA A 338 10.23 -8.85 14.19
C ALA A 338 9.56 -10.06 13.52
N MET A 339 9.67 -11.26 14.10
CA MET A 339 9.06 -12.49 13.57
C MET A 339 7.54 -12.57 13.82
N GLN A 340 6.99 -11.74 14.72
CA GLN A 340 5.58 -11.86 15.19
C GLN A 340 4.60 -10.89 14.52
N PHE A 341 5.02 -10.10 13.56
CA PHE A 341 4.13 -9.24 12.79
C PHE A 341 4.29 -9.48 11.28
N ASN A 342 3.46 -8.82 10.45
CA ASN A 342 3.34 -9.08 9.02
C ASN A 342 2.90 -10.53 8.69
N ASN A 343 2.10 -11.15 9.56
CA ASN A 343 1.49 -12.44 9.27
C ASN A 343 0.76 -12.40 7.92
N TYR A 344 0.73 -13.52 7.22
CA TYR A 344 0.22 -13.61 5.84
C TYR A 344 1.04 -12.82 4.80
N GLY A 345 2.23 -12.34 5.16
CA GLY A 345 3.18 -11.68 4.27
C GLY A 345 3.09 -10.15 4.26
N THR A 346 3.97 -9.54 3.48
CA THR A 346 4.08 -8.10 3.27
C THR A 346 4.61 -7.82 1.87
N SER A 347 4.66 -6.55 1.49
CA SER A 347 5.15 -6.08 0.18
C SER A 347 6.55 -6.55 -0.21
N LEU A 348 7.39 -6.95 0.75
CA LEU A 348 8.66 -7.61 0.45
C LEU A 348 8.45 -8.82 -0.48
N VAL A 349 7.39 -9.59 -0.22
CA VAL A 349 7.11 -10.86 -0.90
C VAL A 349 6.22 -10.68 -2.12
N PHE A 350 5.08 -10.01 -1.96
CA PHE A 350 4.09 -9.89 -3.04
C PHE A 350 4.27 -8.66 -3.94
N GLY A 351 5.33 -7.88 -3.71
CA GLY A 351 5.65 -6.72 -4.54
C GLY A 351 5.00 -5.41 -4.09
N HIS A 352 5.38 -4.33 -4.77
CA HIS A 352 5.07 -2.97 -4.34
C HIS A 352 4.58 -2.09 -5.49
N PRO A 353 3.27 -2.05 -5.78
CA PRO A 353 2.68 -1.12 -6.74
C PRO A 353 2.51 0.30 -6.19
N GLN A 354 3.20 0.71 -5.16
CA GLN A 354 3.15 2.01 -4.49
C GLN A 354 1.77 2.36 -3.91
N GLY A 355 0.92 3.08 -4.63
CA GLY A 355 -0.35 3.61 -4.14
C GLY A 355 -1.25 2.61 -3.41
N PRO A 356 -1.54 1.43 -3.93
CA PRO A 356 -2.43 0.45 -3.28
C PRO A 356 -1.75 -0.38 -2.18
N THR A 357 -0.44 -0.31 -1.99
CA THR A 357 0.28 -1.22 -1.08
C THR A 357 -0.22 -1.15 0.36
N LEU A 358 -0.29 0.05 0.94
CA LEU A 358 -0.79 0.20 2.32
C LEU A 358 -2.30 -0.02 2.42
N ALA A 359 -3.06 0.08 1.32
CA ALA A 359 -4.47 -0.34 1.31
C ALA A 359 -4.59 -1.84 1.52
N ARG A 360 -3.82 -2.65 0.77
CA ARG A 360 -3.80 -4.10 0.96
C ARG A 360 -3.38 -4.48 2.38
N LEU A 361 -2.33 -3.87 2.91
CA LEU A 361 -1.89 -4.14 4.27
C LEU A 361 -2.94 -3.75 5.33
N LEU A 362 -3.69 -2.67 5.11
CA LEU A 362 -4.80 -2.28 5.97
C LEU A 362 -5.94 -3.32 5.92
N ILE A 363 -6.29 -3.77 4.74
CA ILE A 363 -7.30 -4.80 4.53
C ILE A 363 -6.87 -6.11 5.21
N GLU A 364 -5.63 -6.56 4.98
CA GLU A 364 -5.08 -7.75 5.63
C GLU A 364 -5.02 -7.61 7.16
N ALA A 365 -4.70 -6.42 7.67
CA ALA A 365 -4.72 -6.16 9.11
C ALA A 365 -6.12 -6.27 9.71
N ILE A 366 -7.15 -5.77 9.01
CA ILE A 366 -8.55 -5.90 9.42
C ILE A 366 -8.93 -7.39 9.45
N GLU A 367 -8.68 -8.13 8.36
CA GLU A 367 -9.05 -9.54 8.24
C GLU A 367 -8.32 -10.42 9.27
N GLU A 368 -7.04 -10.19 9.50
CA GLU A 368 -6.28 -10.89 10.53
C GLU A 368 -6.82 -10.59 11.93
N THR A 369 -7.19 -9.33 12.20
CA THR A 369 -7.73 -8.94 13.50
C THR A 369 -9.10 -9.59 13.76
N VAL A 370 -9.94 -9.72 12.72
CA VAL A 370 -11.20 -10.48 12.81
C VAL A 370 -10.92 -11.95 13.14
N LEU A 371 -9.95 -12.59 12.49
CA LEU A 371 -9.58 -13.99 12.78
C LEU A 371 -9.05 -14.18 14.21
N LYS A 372 -8.49 -13.14 14.80
CA LYS A 372 -8.03 -13.14 16.20
C LYS A 372 -9.12 -12.77 17.22
N GLY A 373 -10.37 -12.57 16.78
CA GLY A 373 -11.51 -12.26 17.65
C GLY A 373 -11.70 -10.77 17.96
N GLY A 374 -11.09 -9.88 17.17
CA GLY A 374 -11.19 -8.43 17.34
C GLY A 374 -9.97 -7.81 18.01
N GLY A 375 -9.99 -6.48 18.16
CA GLY A 375 -8.92 -5.72 18.79
C GLY A 375 -8.46 -4.51 18.00
N TYR A 376 -7.20 -4.12 18.17
CA TYR A 376 -6.61 -2.98 17.47
C TYR A 376 -5.59 -3.44 16.43
N ALA A 377 -5.66 -2.85 15.24
CA ALA A 377 -4.69 -3.08 14.19
C ALA A 377 -3.91 -1.79 13.89
N LEU A 378 -2.60 -1.91 13.82
CA LEU A 378 -1.67 -0.86 13.40
C LEU A 378 -1.12 -1.20 12.01
N VAL A 379 -1.27 -0.27 11.08
CA VAL A 379 -0.67 -0.35 9.75
C VAL A 379 0.26 0.84 9.57
N THR A 380 1.51 0.58 9.22
CA THR A 380 2.50 1.62 8.99
C THR A 380 3.36 1.33 7.77
N GLY A 381 3.99 2.36 7.24
CA GLY A 381 4.90 2.22 6.12
C GLY A 381 5.65 3.50 5.82
N CYS A 382 6.88 3.34 5.36
CA CYS A 382 7.68 4.45 4.86
C CYS A 382 7.17 4.93 3.50
N ALA A 383 7.59 6.12 3.15
CA ALA A 383 7.43 6.69 1.81
C ALA A 383 8.68 7.49 1.43
N ALA A 384 8.91 7.62 0.14
CA ALA A 384 10.01 8.44 -0.40
C ALA A 384 10.02 9.85 0.22
N GLY A 385 11.22 10.46 0.34
CA GLY A 385 11.44 11.71 1.05
C GLY A 385 11.58 11.54 2.55
N ASP A 386 12.06 10.38 3.00
CA ASP A 386 12.33 10.05 4.41
C ASP A 386 11.09 10.20 5.32
N SER A 387 9.93 9.87 4.79
CA SER A 387 8.64 10.04 5.46
C SER A 387 7.95 8.71 5.73
N ALA A 388 6.90 8.74 6.53
CA ALA A 388 6.05 7.59 6.81
C ALA A 388 4.65 8.02 7.24
N ALA A 389 3.71 7.10 7.13
CA ALA A 389 2.39 7.22 7.69
C ALA A 389 1.97 5.94 8.44
N ALA A 390 1.06 6.11 9.38
CA ALA A 390 0.48 5.01 10.15
C ALA A 390 -1.01 5.25 10.39
N LEU A 391 -1.78 4.18 10.39
CA LEU A 391 -3.19 4.16 10.75
C LEU A 391 -3.41 3.15 11.88
N ILE A 392 -4.30 3.48 12.82
CA ILE A 392 -4.83 2.54 13.79
C ILE A 392 -6.33 2.41 13.56
N VAL A 393 -6.79 1.17 13.46
CA VAL A 393 -8.21 0.82 13.40
C VAL A 393 -8.57 -0.09 14.57
N LYS A 394 -9.82 0.02 15.04
CA LYS A 394 -10.43 -0.91 16.00
C LYS A 394 -11.39 -1.80 15.23
N VAL A 395 -11.29 -3.11 15.45
CA VAL A 395 -12.11 -4.15 14.82
C VAL A 395 -12.87 -4.92 15.90
N GLY A 396 -14.19 -5.04 15.76
CA GLY A 396 -15.03 -5.76 16.71
C GLY A 396 -16.07 -4.91 17.39
#